data_f49e6ad13c4efe733a339b84ebbac866
#
_entry.id   f49e6ad13c4efe733a339b84ebbac866
#
_cell.length_a   1.000
_cell.length_b   1.000
_cell.length_c   1.000
_cell.angle_alpha   90.00
_cell.angle_beta   90.00
_cell.angle_gamma   90.00
#
_symmetry.space_group_name_H-M   'P 1'
#
loop_
_entity.id
_entity.type
_entity.pdbx_description
1 polymer ?
#
loop_
_entity_poly.entity_id
_entity_poly.type
_entity_poly.pdbx_seq_one_letter_code
_entity_poly.pdbx_strand_id
1 'polypeptide(L)'
;HGDDVATLQSRLVEMGFNAGRVDGIFGPRTESAVIEFQKSIGAKADGICGPATVIGLMRLVKVVSGGAPTQLRENAARIVKGPALANKVIVLDPSSEVHDSEICFDIAQRLEGRLIALGVTVVLTRGVGSDPTETERIDKANNCGADLVISIHTDRYQNEKASGVATYYYGSDAHGIHSVVGEKFANLVQ
;
A
#
# COMPACT_ATOMS: atom_id res chain seq x y z
N HIS A 1 7.90 -9.59 -19.37
CA HIS A 1 8.85 -8.79 -20.17
C HIS A 1 8.45 -7.33 -20.07
N GLY A 2 9.39 -6.42 -19.86
CA GLY A 2 9.16 -4.98 -19.89
C GLY A 2 9.99 -4.20 -18.89
N ASP A 3 9.73 -2.90 -18.84
CA ASP A 3 10.47 -1.94 -18.01
C ASP A 3 10.39 -2.26 -16.51
N ASP A 4 9.27 -2.84 -16.06
CA ASP A 4 9.10 -3.27 -14.67
C ASP A 4 10.10 -4.37 -14.28
N VAL A 5 10.36 -5.33 -15.19
CA VAL A 5 11.34 -6.39 -14.97
C VAL A 5 12.76 -5.83 -15.00
N ALA A 6 13.06 -4.91 -15.92
CA ALA A 6 14.36 -4.24 -15.98
C ALA A 6 14.62 -3.44 -14.69
N THR A 7 13.61 -2.73 -14.19
CA THR A 7 13.68 -2.00 -12.92
C THR A 7 13.92 -2.95 -11.73
N LEU A 8 13.22 -4.08 -11.68
CA LEU A 8 13.43 -5.11 -10.67
C LEU A 8 14.86 -5.65 -10.71
N GLN A 9 15.37 -6.01 -11.91
CA GLN A 9 16.70 -6.52 -12.10
C GLN A 9 17.77 -5.51 -11.64
N SER A 10 17.64 -4.23 -12.04
CA SER A 10 18.53 -3.16 -11.59
C SER A 10 18.58 -3.07 -10.07
N ARG A 11 17.44 -3.08 -9.41
CA ARG A 11 17.35 -2.96 -7.95
C ARG A 11 17.97 -4.16 -7.23
N LEU A 12 17.73 -5.37 -7.72
CA LEU A 12 18.34 -6.58 -7.17
C LEU A 12 19.87 -6.54 -7.28
N VAL A 13 20.39 -6.11 -8.45
CA VAL A 13 21.84 -5.96 -8.67
C VAL A 13 22.43 -4.88 -7.76
N GLU A 14 21.78 -3.71 -7.61
CA GLU A 14 22.21 -2.65 -6.70
C GLU A 14 22.31 -3.11 -5.24
N MET A 15 21.45 -4.04 -4.84
CA MET A 15 21.45 -4.65 -3.51
C MET A 15 22.39 -5.86 -3.38
N GLY A 16 23.14 -6.21 -4.42
CA GLY A 16 24.11 -7.28 -4.42
C GLY A 16 23.57 -8.67 -4.78
N PHE A 17 22.31 -8.77 -5.22
CA PHE A 17 21.73 -10.02 -5.70
C PHE A 17 21.99 -10.20 -7.20
N ASN A 18 22.43 -11.40 -7.60
CA ASN A 18 22.82 -11.67 -8.99
C ASN A 18 21.59 -11.96 -9.87
N ALA A 19 20.88 -10.90 -10.29
CA ALA A 19 19.75 -11.02 -11.21
C ALA A 19 20.13 -11.27 -12.69
N GLY A 20 21.42 -11.37 -12.99
CA GLY A 20 21.90 -11.48 -14.35
C GLY A 20 21.99 -10.11 -15.04
N ARG A 21 21.81 -10.11 -16.37
CA ARG A 21 21.81 -8.89 -17.17
C ARG A 21 20.46 -8.17 -16.99
N VAL A 22 20.51 -6.84 -16.92
CA VAL A 22 19.30 -6.02 -16.92
C VAL A 22 18.78 -5.90 -18.36
N ASP A 23 17.89 -6.81 -18.74
CA ASP A 23 17.36 -6.96 -20.10
C ASP A 23 15.82 -6.92 -20.17
N GLY A 24 15.16 -6.75 -19.02
CA GLY A 24 13.71 -6.75 -18.94
C GLY A 24 13.08 -8.13 -19.13
N ILE A 25 13.87 -9.20 -19.09
CA ILE A 25 13.39 -10.59 -19.23
C ILE A 25 13.45 -11.29 -17.87
N PHE A 26 12.32 -11.69 -17.33
CA PHE A 26 12.28 -12.47 -16.09
C PHE A 26 12.68 -13.93 -16.38
N GLY A 27 13.97 -14.20 -16.25
CA GLY A 27 14.54 -15.51 -16.47
C GLY A 27 14.95 -16.21 -15.16
N PRO A 28 15.54 -17.41 -15.25
CA PRO A 28 15.92 -18.22 -14.07
C PRO A 28 16.89 -17.49 -13.13
N ARG A 29 17.76 -16.63 -13.63
CA ARG A 29 18.68 -15.83 -12.80
C ARG A 29 17.92 -14.75 -12.02
N THR A 30 16.96 -14.09 -12.66
CA THR A 30 16.11 -13.09 -11.99
C THR A 30 15.26 -13.76 -10.92
N GLU A 31 14.68 -14.93 -11.22
CA GLU A 31 13.90 -15.71 -10.25
C GLU A 31 14.75 -16.11 -9.04
N SER A 32 15.96 -16.65 -9.27
CA SER A 32 16.88 -16.99 -8.19
C SER A 32 17.25 -15.80 -7.31
N ALA A 33 17.51 -14.64 -7.92
CA ALA A 33 17.81 -13.42 -7.19
C ALA A 33 16.59 -12.92 -6.37
N VAL A 34 15.38 -13.06 -6.88
CA VAL A 34 14.15 -12.78 -6.12
C VAL A 34 14.03 -13.71 -4.93
N ILE A 35 14.28 -15.01 -5.09
CA ILE A 35 14.24 -16.00 -4.00
C ILE A 35 15.28 -15.66 -2.91
N GLU A 36 16.51 -15.34 -3.30
CA GLU A 36 17.56 -14.94 -2.35
C GLU A 36 17.19 -13.67 -1.61
N PHE A 37 16.67 -12.68 -2.32
CA PHE A 37 16.18 -11.45 -1.72
C PHE A 37 15.03 -11.70 -0.73
N GLN A 38 14.03 -12.50 -1.11
CA GLN A 38 12.90 -12.87 -0.24
C GLN A 38 13.38 -13.55 1.05
N LYS A 39 14.36 -14.45 0.96
CA LYS A 39 15.00 -15.07 2.13
C LYS A 39 15.66 -14.04 3.02
N SER A 40 16.36 -13.05 2.44
CA SER A 40 17.07 -12.02 3.19
C SER A 40 16.16 -11.08 3.99
N ILE A 41 14.93 -10.87 3.51
CA ILE A 41 13.92 -10.05 4.19
C ILE A 41 12.94 -10.85 5.05
N GLY A 42 13.12 -12.19 5.15
CA GLY A 42 12.22 -13.07 5.90
C GLY A 42 10.85 -13.27 5.27
N ALA A 43 10.71 -12.98 3.97
CA ALA A 43 9.48 -13.23 3.21
C ALA A 43 9.42 -14.68 2.70
N LYS A 44 8.23 -15.09 2.22
CA LYS A 44 8.08 -16.38 1.54
C LYS A 44 8.93 -16.39 0.27
N ALA A 45 9.88 -17.32 0.20
CA ALA A 45 10.84 -17.43 -0.90
C ALA A 45 10.24 -18.28 -2.04
N ASP A 46 9.29 -17.71 -2.78
CA ASP A 46 8.58 -18.37 -3.88
C ASP A 46 9.00 -17.91 -5.28
N GLY A 47 9.95 -16.99 -5.36
CA GLY A 47 10.45 -16.45 -6.62
C GLY A 47 9.46 -15.50 -7.33
N ILE A 48 8.32 -15.22 -6.72
CA ILE A 48 7.29 -14.35 -7.28
C ILE A 48 7.47 -12.95 -6.72
N CYS A 49 7.67 -11.95 -7.60
CA CYS A 49 7.75 -10.56 -7.19
C CYS A 49 6.36 -10.01 -6.87
N GLY A 50 5.79 -10.47 -5.76
CA GLY A 50 4.51 -10.01 -5.23
C GLY A 50 4.64 -8.75 -4.36
N PRO A 51 3.52 -8.22 -3.82
CA PRO A 51 3.51 -6.99 -3.03
C PRO A 51 4.51 -6.97 -1.87
N ALA A 52 4.65 -8.07 -1.14
CA ALA A 52 5.62 -8.19 -0.04
C ALA A 52 7.07 -8.02 -0.52
N THR A 53 7.40 -8.60 -1.67
CA THR A 53 8.72 -8.48 -2.29
C THR A 53 8.98 -7.04 -2.75
N VAL A 54 8.01 -6.41 -3.38
CA VAL A 54 8.09 -5.01 -3.84
C VAL A 54 8.28 -4.06 -2.64
N ILE A 55 7.52 -4.24 -1.58
CA ILE A 55 7.66 -3.46 -0.34
C ILE A 55 9.07 -3.63 0.25
N GLY A 56 9.58 -4.85 0.29
CA GLY A 56 10.94 -5.14 0.74
C GLY A 56 11.99 -4.43 -0.10
N LEU A 57 11.88 -4.48 -1.42
CA LEU A 57 12.75 -3.78 -2.37
C LEU A 57 12.72 -2.27 -2.16
N MET A 58 11.55 -1.69 -1.93
CA MET A 58 11.42 -0.24 -1.70
C MET A 58 12.00 0.19 -0.35
N ARG A 59 11.85 -0.62 0.70
CA ARG A 59 12.40 -0.32 2.04
C ARG A 59 13.93 -0.30 2.05
N LEU A 60 14.56 -1.26 1.38
CA LEU A 60 16.03 -1.38 1.36
C LEU A 60 16.70 -0.31 0.48
N VAL A 61 16.08 0.09 -0.64
CA VAL A 61 16.58 1.20 -1.47
C VAL A 61 16.60 2.52 -0.69
N LYS A 62 15.66 2.73 0.22
CA LYS A 62 15.66 3.90 1.11
C LYS A 62 16.83 3.92 2.12
N VAL A 63 17.40 2.76 2.43
CA VAL A 63 18.53 2.61 3.39
C VAL A 63 19.88 2.68 2.70
N VAL A 64 19.98 2.25 1.43
CA VAL A 64 21.25 2.12 0.69
C VAL A 64 21.55 3.32 -0.22
N SER A 65 20.54 4.08 -0.67
CA SER A 65 20.79 5.37 -1.32
C SER A 65 21.29 6.36 -0.26
N GLY A 66 22.62 6.46 -0.11
CA GLY A 66 23.27 7.47 0.73
C GLY A 66 22.76 8.85 0.33
N GLY A 67 21.65 9.26 0.95
CA GLY A 67 21.11 10.59 0.79
C GLY A 67 22.12 11.61 1.27
N ALA A 68 22.20 12.74 0.57
CA ALA A 68 23.00 13.87 1.01
C ALA A 68 22.77 14.13 2.51
N PRO A 69 23.79 14.48 3.30
CA PRO A 69 23.66 14.71 4.75
C PRO A 69 22.55 15.69 5.14
N THR A 70 22.18 16.58 4.24
CA THR A 70 21.04 17.50 4.34
C THR A 70 19.70 16.78 4.32
N GLN A 71 19.52 15.77 3.46
CA GLN A 71 18.28 14.99 3.38
C GLN A 71 18.05 14.10 4.62
N LEU A 72 19.13 13.59 5.22
CA LEU A 72 19.05 12.85 6.49
C LEU A 72 18.57 13.76 7.63
N ARG A 73 19.03 15.01 7.69
CA ARG A 73 18.58 15.99 8.68
C ARG A 73 17.15 16.44 8.44
N GLU A 74 16.76 16.66 7.20
CA GLU A 74 15.37 17.02 6.84
C GLU A 74 14.40 15.87 7.10
N ASN A 75 14.79 14.63 6.78
CA ASN A 75 13.98 13.45 7.08
C ASN A 75 13.90 13.20 8.61
N ALA A 76 14.99 13.37 9.35
CA ALA A 76 14.98 13.30 10.81
C ALA A 76 14.10 14.41 11.41
N ALA A 77 14.13 15.62 10.87
CA ALA A 77 13.27 16.73 11.32
C ALA A 77 11.79 16.51 10.97
N ARG A 78 11.47 15.80 9.88
CA ARG A 78 10.09 15.39 9.54
C ARG A 78 9.60 14.26 10.43
N ILE A 79 10.47 13.32 10.80
CA ILE A 79 10.17 12.24 11.76
C ILE A 79 9.83 12.79 13.16
N VAL A 80 10.44 13.89 13.54
CA VAL A 80 10.21 14.53 14.86
C VAL A 80 8.96 15.42 14.88
N LYS A 81 8.43 15.85 13.74
CA LYS A 81 7.34 16.86 13.66
C LYS A 81 5.92 16.31 13.41
N GLY A 82 5.74 15.02 13.22
CA GLY A 82 4.42 14.42 13.03
C GLY A 82 4.30 13.02 13.60
N PRO A 83 3.09 12.51 13.83
CA PRO A 83 2.92 11.10 14.13
C PRO A 83 3.55 10.31 12.99
N ALA A 84 4.60 9.55 13.32
CA ALA A 84 5.30 8.75 12.32
C ALA A 84 4.31 7.77 11.70
N LEU A 85 4.00 7.94 10.42
CA LEU A 85 3.21 6.98 9.64
C LEU A 85 4.01 5.70 9.36
N ALA A 86 5.33 5.75 9.56
CA ALA A 86 6.18 4.57 9.50
C ALA A 86 5.71 3.51 10.52
N ASN A 87 5.58 2.29 10.04
CA ASN A 87 5.07 1.13 10.79
C ASN A 87 3.56 1.13 11.08
N LYS A 88 2.80 2.06 10.54
CA LYS A 88 1.33 1.99 10.58
C LYS A 88 0.82 1.04 9.53
N VAL A 89 -0.25 0.32 9.85
CA VAL A 89 -0.95 -0.58 8.94
C VAL A 89 -2.26 0.09 8.55
N ILE A 90 -2.43 0.38 7.25
CA ILE A 90 -3.68 0.93 6.71
C ILE A 90 -4.26 -0.07 5.74
N VAL A 91 -5.51 -0.42 5.95
CA VAL A 91 -6.29 -1.23 5.04
C VAL A 91 -7.07 -0.31 4.11
N LEU A 92 -6.97 -0.57 2.81
CA LEU A 92 -7.80 0.06 1.79
C LEU A 92 -8.82 -0.98 1.31
N ASP A 93 -10.09 -0.62 1.43
CA ASP A 93 -11.22 -1.47 1.09
C ASP A 93 -12.03 -0.85 -0.07
N PRO A 94 -11.55 -1.00 -1.32
CA PRO A 94 -12.29 -0.50 -2.48
C PRO A 94 -13.53 -1.33 -2.75
N SER A 95 -14.65 -0.65 -3.03
CA SER A 95 -15.91 -1.28 -3.41
C SER A 95 -15.73 -2.30 -4.53
N SER A 96 -16.45 -3.42 -4.45
CA SER A 96 -16.53 -4.45 -5.49
C SER A 96 -17.84 -4.40 -6.28
N GLU A 97 -18.68 -3.39 -6.03
CA GLU A 97 -19.93 -3.25 -6.76
C GLU A 97 -19.70 -3.05 -8.26
N VAL A 98 -20.52 -3.71 -9.08
CA VAL A 98 -20.32 -3.83 -10.55
C VAL A 98 -20.14 -2.48 -11.26
N HIS A 99 -20.69 -1.41 -10.70
CA HIS A 99 -20.70 -0.10 -11.36
C HIS A 99 -19.55 0.82 -11.01
N ASP A 100 -18.85 0.60 -9.89
CA ASP A 100 -17.82 1.48 -9.36
C ASP A 100 -16.53 0.76 -8.96
N SER A 101 -16.54 -0.56 -9.10
CA SER A 101 -15.42 -1.43 -8.75
C SER A 101 -14.09 -0.98 -9.34
N GLU A 102 -14.04 -0.65 -10.63
CA GLU A 102 -12.80 -0.23 -11.30
C GLU A 102 -12.31 1.13 -10.82
N ILE A 103 -13.23 2.09 -10.66
CA ILE A 103 -12.89 3.44 -10.19
C ILE A 103 -12.38 3.40 -8.75
N CYS A 104 -13.09 2.70 -7.87
CA CYS A 104 -12.70 2.55 -6.47
C CYS A 104 -11.36 1.84 -6.33
N PHE A 105 -11.11 0.85 -7.18
CA PHE A 105 -9.84 0.13 -7.20
C PHE A 105 -8.68 0.99 -7.71
N ASP A 106 -8.87 1.78 -8.77
CA ASP A 106 -7.84 2.72 -9.27
C ASP A 106 -7.50 3.77 -8.21
N ILE A 107 -8.50 4.32 -7.52
CA ILE A 107 -8.28 5.25 -6.40
C ILE A 107 -7.46 4.57 -5.29
N ALA A 108 -7.82 3.34 -4.91
CA ALA A 108 -7.11 2.59 -3.88
C ALA A 108 -5.66 2.33 -4.26
N GLN A 109 -5.37 1.95 -5.50
CA GLN A 109 -4.00 1.72 -5.99
C GLN A 109 -3.16 3.00 -5.97
N ARG A 110 -3.73 4.13 -6.38
CA ARG A 110 -3.04 5.43 -6.32
C ARG A 110 -2.75 5.85 -4.89
N LEU A 111 -3.68 5.61 -3.98
CA LEU A 111 -3.52 5.89 -2.56
C LEU A 111 -2.49 4.96 -1.93
N GLU A 112 -2.52 3.66 -2.25
CA GLU A 112 -1.52 2.67 -1.85
C GLU A 112 -0.10 3.13 -2.17
N GLY A 113 0.17 3.51 -3.41
CA GLY A 113 1.50 3.97 -3.83
C GLY A 113 1.99 5.19 -3.02
N ARG A 114 1.10 6.13 -2.72
CA ARG A 114 1.42 7.32 -1.91
C ARG A 114 1.67 6.99 -0.45
N LEU A 115 0.85 6.12 0.14
CA LEU A 115 1.00 5.68 1.53
C LEU A 115 2.27 4.87 1.74
N ILE A 116 2.59 3.96 0.82
CA ILE A 116 3.85 3.20 0.84
C ILE A 116 5.05 4.14 0.78
N ALA A 117 5.01 5.18 -0.05
CA ALA A 117 6.06 6.19 -0.12
C ALA A 117 6.27 6.94 1.20
N LEU A 118 5.25 7.02 2.05
CA LEU A 118 5.31 7.59 3.41
C LEU A 118 5.75 6.58 4.48
N GLY A 119 6.00 5.33 4.11
CA GLY A 119 6.44 4.27 5.02
C GLY A 119 5.31 3.51 5.71
N VAL A 120 4.08 3.64 5.23
CA VAL A 120 2.90 2.89 5.71
C VAL A 120 2.92 1.49 5.12
N THR A 121 2.53 0.49 5.90
CA THR A 121 2.16 -0.83 5.38
C THR A 121 0.72 -0.77 4.91
N VAL A 122 0.50 -0.98 3.62
CA VAL A 122 -0.85 -0.95 3.04
C VAL A 122 -1.31 -2.36 2.71
N VAL A 123 -2.55 -2.66 3.04
CA VAL A 123 -3.22 -3.93 2.72
C VAL A 123 -4.48 -3.60 1.94
N LEU A 124 -4.57 -4.10 0.71
CA LEU A 124 -5.81 -4.05 -0.07
C LEU A 124 -6.69 -5.23 0.31
N THR A 125 -7.99 -5.00 0.53
CA THR A 125 -8.93 -6.08 0.85
C THR A 125 -9.15 -7.01 -0.34
N ARG A 126 -9.08 -6.48 -1.56
CA ARG A 126 -9.19 -7.25 -2.80
C ARG A 126 -8.07 -6.93 -3.78
N GLY A 127 -7.84 -7.83 -4.72
CA GLY A 127 -6.94 -7.65 -5.86
C GLY A 127 -7.71 -7.48 -7.17
N VAL A 128 -6.96 -7.37 -8.28
CA VAL A 128 -7.54 -7.33 -9.62
C VAL A 128 -8.30 -8.64 -9.90
N GLY A 129 -9.56 -8.54 -10.30
CA GLY A 129 -10.40 -9.71 -10.61
C GLY A 129 -10.77 -10.58 -9.40
N SER A 130 -10.54 -10.09 -8.20
CA SER A 130 -10.93 -10.74 -6.95
C SER A 130 -12.16 -10.03 -6.37
N ASP A 131 -13.16 -10.79 -6.00
CA ASP A 131 -14.40 -10.31 -5.39
C ASP A 131 -14.65 -11.04 -4.06
N PRO A 132 -13.89 -10.72 -3.01
CA PRO A 132 -14.07 -11.32 -1.70
C PRO A 132 -15.38 -10.86 -1.08
N THR A 133 -16.01 -11.75 -0.34
CA THR A 133 -17.20 -11.44 0.46
C THR A 133 -16.91 -10.37 1.52
N GLU A 134 -17.94 -9.71 2.01
CA GLU A 134 -17.81 -8.73 3.09
C GLU A 134 -17.11 -9.32 4.32
N THR A 135 -17.48 -10.54 4.71
CA THR A 135 -16.84 -11.25 5.83
C THR A 135 -15.35 -11.45 5.61
N GLU A 136 -14.93 -11.90 4.43
CA GLU A 136 -13.52 -12.10 4.11
C GLU A 136 -12.73 -10.78 4.14
N ARG A 137 -13.34 -9.67 3.71
CA ARG A 137 -12.73 -8.34 3.78
C ARG A 137 -12.55 -7.87 5.22
N ILE A 138 -13.58 -8.05 6.06
CA ILE A 138 -13.56 -7.75 7.49
C ILE A 138 -12.50 -8.60 8.20
N ASP A 139 -12.48 -9.90 7.96
CA ASP A 139 -11.50 -10.81 8.56
C ASP A 139 -10.07 -10.43 8.15
N LYS A 140 -9.86 -10.07 6.90
CA LYS A 140 -8.56 -9.60 6.42
C LYS A 140 -8.10 -8.33 7.14
N ALA A 141 -9.00 -7.36 7.31
CA ALA A 141 -8.71 -6.12 8.02
C ALA A 141 -8.39 -6.37 9.51
N ASN A 142 -9.15 -7.23 10.17
CA ASN A 142 -8.94 -7.58 11.58
C ASN A 142 -7.64 -8.36 11.79
N ASN A 143 -7.35 -9.32 10.92
CA ASN A 143 -6.19 -10.20 11.07
C ASN A 143 -4.85 -9.52 10.75
N CYS A 144 -4.83 -8.43 10.00
CA CYS A 144 -3.59 -7.70 9.69
C CYS A 144 -3.21 -6.66 10.76
N GLY A 145 -3.99 -6.49 11.82
CA GLY A 145 -3.71 -5.51 12.87
C GLY A 145 -3.77 -4.07 12.37
N ALA A 146 -4.79 -3.74 11.58
CA ALA A 146 -4.94 -2.43 10.98
C ALA A 146 -5.05 -1.31 12.02
N ASP A 147 -4.25 -0.24 11.86
CA ASP A 147 -4.41 1.01 12.61
C ASP A 147 -5.59 1.85 12.08
N LEU A 148 -5.88 1.71 10.78
CA LEU A 148 -6.98 2.41 10.09
C LEU A 148 -7.48 1.56 8.92
N VAL A 149 -8.80 1.53 8.75
CA VAL A 149 -9.47 0.96 7.57
C VAL A 149 -10.16 2.10 6.82
N ILE A 150 -9.92 2.18 5.52
CA ILE A 150 -10.52 3.18 4.63
C ILE A 150 -11.30 2.44 3.55
N SER A 151 -12.61 2.49 3.64
CA SER A 151 -13.50 1.99 2.58
C SER A 151 -13.73 3.09 1.54
N ILE A 152 -13.65 2.72 0.26
CA ILE A 152 -13.76 3.63 -0.87
C ILE A 152 -14.95 3.20 -1.71
N HIS A 153 -15.94 4.07 -1.79
CA HIS A 153 -17.17 3.86 -2.55
C HIS A 153 -17.45 5.06 -3.44
N THR A 154 -18.19 4.84 -4.52
CA THR A 154 -18.87 5.92 -5.24
C THR A 154 -20.35 5.81 -4.98
N ASP A 155 -21.00 6.93 -4.77
CA ASP A 155 -22.45 6.98 -4.54
C ASP A 155 -23.16 7.50 -5.79
N ARG A 156 -24.38 7.03 -6.03
CA ARG A 156 -25.24 7.50 -7.11
C ARG A 156 -26.43 8.23 -6.51
N TYR A 157 -26.51 9.49 -6.79
CA TYR A 157 -27.63 10.30 -6.37
C TYR A 157 -28.55 10.62 -7.55
N GLN A 158 -29.87 10.64 -7.30
CA GLN A 158 -30.86 10.92 -8.34
C GLN A 158 -30.78 12.34 -8.94
N ASN A 159 -30.15 13.25 -8.23
CA ASN A 159 -29.95 14.62 -8.68
C ASN A 159 -28.60 14.73 -9.42
N GLU A 160 -28.62 14.94 -10.71
CA GLU A 160 -27.43 15.09 -11.55
C GLU A 160 -26.52 16.28 -11.14
N LYS A 161 -27.03 17.22 -10.35
CA LYS A 161 -26.26 18.35 -9.82
C LYS A 161 -25.57 18.03 -8.49
N ALA A 162 -25.84 16.88 -7.90
CA ALA A 162 -25.14 16.45 -6.71
C ALA A 162 -23.70 16.09 -7.04
N SER A 163 -22.76 16.76 -6.40
CA SER A 163 -21.34 16.49 -6.55
C SER A 163 -20.63 16.74 -5.23
N GLY A 164 -19.53 16.07 -4.98
CA GLY A 164 -18.73 16.24 -3.78
C GLY A 164 -18.25 14.94 -3.21
N VAL A 165 -17.58 15.03 -2.07
CA VAL A 165 -17.08 13.91 -1.29
C VAL A 165 -17.76 13.93 0.06
N ALA A 166 -18.25 12.77 0.51
CA ALA A 166 -18.76 12.58 1.86
C ALA A 166 -17.84 11.58 2.58
N THR A 167 -17.54 11.86 3.82
CA THR A 167 -16.74 10.97 4.67
C THR A 167 -17.58 10.53 5.87
N TYR A 168 -17.53 9.22 6.13
CA TYR A 168 -18.23 8.60 7.25
C TYR A 168 -17.22 7.95 8.18
N TYR A 169 -17.47 7.99 9.47
CA TYR A 169 -16.65 7.28 10.44
C TYR A 169 -17.53 6.47 11.38
N TYR A 170 -16.96 5.42 11.96
CA TYR A 170 -17.68 4.58 12.91
C TYR A 170 -18.04 5.38 14.15
N GLY A 171 -19.34 5.43 14.45
CA GLY A 171 -19.82 6.08 15.66
C GLY A 171 -21.33 5.92 15.84
N SER A 172 -21.76 6.03 17.08
CA SER A 172 -23.17 6.05 17.46
C SER A 172 -23.36 7.06 18.58
N ASP A 173 -24.07 8.14 18.30
CA ASP A 173 -24.40 9.16 19.28
C ASP A 173 -25.23 8.60 20.43
N ALA A 174 -26.05 7.57 20.17
CA ALA A 174 -26.91 6.93 21.16
C ALA A 174 -26.11 6.21 22.27
N HIS A 175 -24.86 5.82 22.01
CA HIS A 175 -24.03 5.07 22.97
C HIS A 175 -22.72 5.79 23.33
N GLY A 176 -22.47 6.97 22.76
CA GLY A 176 -21.24 7.72 22.99
C GLY A 176 -19.96 7.00 22.52
N ILE A 177 -20.10 5.99 21.66
CA ILE A 177 -19.00 5.20 21.14
C ILE A 177 -18.71 5.66 19.71
N HIS A 178 -17.52 6.19 19.48
CA HIS A 178 -17.08 6.57 18.14
C HIS A 178 -15.57 6.39 17.97
N SER A 179 -15.15 6.27 16.72
CA SER A 179 -13.73 6.19 16.37
C SER A 179 -13.13 7.60 16.34
N VAL A 180 -12.38 7.96 17.37
CA VAL A 180 -11.66 9.25 17.43
C VAL A 180 -10.69 9.43 16.27
N VAL A 181 -10.03 8.34 15.84
CA VAL A 181 -9.12 8.35 14.68
C VAL A 181 -9.90 8.52 13.39
N GLY A 182 -11.00 7.79 13.25
CA GLY A 182 -11.90 7.88 12.09
C GLY A 182 -12.50 9.28 11.94
N GLU A 183 -12.98 9.88 13.04
CA GLU A 183 -13.51 11.24 13.04
C GLU A 183 -12.48 12.27 12.60
N LYS A 184 -11.26 12.23 13.17
CA LYS A 184 -10.18 13.13 12.77
C LYS A 184 -9.80 12.97 11.32
N PHE A 185 -9.72 11.72 10.83
CA PHE A 185 -9.42 11.44 9.43
C PHE A 185 -10.52 11.98 8.51
N ALA A 186 -11.79 11.71 8.83
CA ALA A 186 -12.93 12.18 8.07
C ALA A 186 -12.93 13.72 7.94
N ASN A 187 -12.70 14.43 9.04
CA ASN A 187 -12.62 15.90 9.05
C ASN A 187 -11.43 16.48 8.25
N LEU A 188 -10.37 15.68 8.03
CA LEU A 188 -9.22 16.12 7.22
C LEU A 188 -9.39 15.85 5.72
N VAL A 189 -10.24 14.89 5.36
CA VAL A 189 -10.51 14.52 3.96
C VAL A 189 -11.61 15.39 3.35
N GLN A 190 -12.54 15.87 4.14
CA GLN A 190 -13.66 16.74 3.74
C GLN A 190 -13.22 18.19 3.58
#